data_e5cc36f837555bd329d1fdca0e7ac2a1
#
_entry.id   e5cc36f837555bd329d1fdca0e7ac2a1
#
_cell.length_a   1.000
_cell.length_b   1.000
_cell.length_c   1.000
_cell.angle_alpha   90.00
_cell.angle_beta   90.00
_cell.angle_gamma   90.00
#
_symmetry.space_group_name_H-M   'P 1'
#
loop_
_entity.id
_entity.type
_entity.pdbx_description
1 polymer ?
#
loop_
_entity_poly.entity_id
_entity_poly.type
_entity_poly.pdbx_seq_one_letter_code
_entity_poly.pdbx_strand_id
1 'polypeptide(L)'
;VITSLSISGFSDKFIFFGFLEEKKSKLIKELEFLSKMDCSIVLFIPPKKLIKNLELVINYFSKREIVLCREMTKIHEEFIRCKVEDLKKIKIYDKGELTIVISEKKESINTFNLLTESDKKIIKKMLKSKSTKDIIKKFSNKKIPKKIIYDFCLKLKNEN
;
A
#
# COMPACT_ATOMS: atom_id res chain seq x y z
N VAL A 1 -16.02 -11.49 -2.23
CA VAL A 1 -15.59 -10.10 -2.05
C VAL A 1 -15.35 -9.82 -0.56
N ILE A 2 -16.38 -9.87 0.29
CA ILE A 2 -16.23 -9.52 1.71
C ILE A 2 -15.23 -10.43 2.42
N THR A 3 -15.29 -11.75 2.18
CA THR A 3 -14.34 -12.70 2.74
C THR A 3 -12.90 -12.37 2.36
N SER A 4 -12.63 -12.06 1.09
CA SER A 4 -11.28 -11.68 0.65
C SER A 4 -10.78 -10.37 1.27
N LEU A 5 -11.68 -9.40 1.48
CA LEU A 5 -11.37 -8.15 2.18
C LEU A 5 -11.04 -8.41 3.64
N SER A 6 -11.87 -9.18 4.36
CA SER A 6 -11.60 -9.54 5.77
C SER A 6 -10.25 -10.24 5.93
N ILE A 7 -9.93 -11.17 5.01
CA ILE A 7 -8.66 -11.87 5.00
C ILE A 7 -7.52 -10.91 4.67
N SER A 8 -7.72 -9.91 3.82
CA SER A 8 -6.65 -8.99 3.41
C SER A 8 -6.13 -8.14 4.57
N GLY A 9 -7.00 -7.71 5.48
CA GLY A 9 -6.66 -6.78 6.55
C GLY A 9 -6.30 -5.38 6.04
N PHE A 10 -6.70 -5.04 4.80
CA PHE A 10 -6.47 -3.73 4.20
C PHE A 10 -7.57 -2.73 4.62
N SER A 11 -7.52 -1.51 4.05
CA SER A 11 -8.44 -0.42 4.36
C SER A 11 -9.92 -0.80 4.23
N ASP A 12 -10.75 -0.24 5.11
CA ASP A 12 -12.23 -0.39 5.08
C ASP A 12 -12.85 0.24 3.81
N LYS A 13 -12.14 1.18 3.18
CA LYS A 13 -12.56 1.75 1.90
C LYS A 13 -12.09 0.86 0.77
N PHE A 14 -13.01 0.39 -0.03
CA PHE A 14 -12.67 -0.47 -1.15
C PHE A 14 -13.57 -0.22 -2.37
N ILE A 15 -13.07 -0.61 -3.52
CA ILE A 15 -13.84 -0.77 -4.75
C ILE A 15 -13.83 -2.23 -5.17
N PHE A 16 -15.01 -2.77 -5.43
CA PHE A 16 -15.14 -4.04 -6.15
C PHE A 16 -15.31 -3.71 -7.64
N PHE A 17 -14.30 -4.00 -8.44
CA PHE A 17 -14.30 -3.70 -9.87
C PHE A 17 -14.83 -4.87 -10.71
N GLY A 18 -14.78 -6.10 -10.17
CA GLY A 18 -15.17 -7.30 -10.91
C GLY A 18 -14.05 -7.85 -11.79
N PHE A 19 -14.36 -8.20 -13.04
CA PHE A 19 -13.40 -8.75 -13.99
C PHE A 19 -12.77 -7.65 -14.84
N LEU A 20 -11.46 -7.80 -15.09
CA LEU A 20 -10.75 -6.94 -16.02
C LEU A 20 -11.03 -7.34 -17.48
N GLU A 21 -11.04 -6.36 -18.36
CA GLU A 21 -11.21 -6.56 -19.80
C GLU A 21 -10.10 -7.44 -20.40
N GLU A 22 -10.42 -8.13 -21.49
CA GLU A 22 -9.45 -9.00 -22.16
C GLU A 22 -8.61 -8.25 -23.19
N LYS A 23 -9.23 -7.28 -23.87
CA LYS A 23 -8.54 -6.48 -24.88
C LYS A 23 -7.47 -5.62 -24.21
N LYS A 24 -6.19 -5.84 -24.60
CA LYS A 24 -5.02 -5.20 -23.96
C LYS A 24 -5.15 -3.68 -23.83
N SER A 25 -5.69 -3.00 -24.84
CA SER A 25 -5.86 -1.53 -24.80
C SER A 25 -6.87 -1.07 -23.75
N LYS A 26 -7.93 -1.83 -23.52
CA LYS A 26 -8.94 -1.55 -22.49
C LYS A 26 -8.39 -1.92 -21.10
N LEU A 27 -7.74 -3.08 -20.98
CA LEU A 27 -7.07 -3.51 -19.75
C LEU A 27 -6.09 -2.45 -19.23
N ILE A 28 -5.27 -1.87 -20.10
CA ILE A 28 -4.32 -0.80 -19.72
C ILE A 28 -5.07 0.40 -19.14
N LYS A 29 -6.16 0.83 -19.77
CA LYS A 29 -6.97 1.96 -19.30
C LYS A 29 -7.60 1.67 -17.93
N GLU A 30 -8.09 0.43 -17.71
CA GLU A 30 -8.64 0.01 -16.43
C GLU A 30 -7.58 -0.02 -15.34
N LEU A 31 -6.41 -0.60 -15.60
CA LEU A 31 -5.30 -0.64 -14.64
C LEU A 31 -4.82 0.78 -14.30
N GLU A 32 -4.73 1.67 -15.30
CA GLU A 32 -4.39 3.06 -15.09
C GLU A 32 -5.43 3.77 -14.21
N PHE A 33 -6.72 3.59 -14.50
CA PHE A 33 -7.81 4.13 -13.69
C PHE A 33 -7.73 3.63 -12.25
N LEU A 34 -7.66 2.31 -12.06
CA LEU A 34 -7.59 1.68 -10.74
C LEU A 34 -6.33 2.08 -9.97
N SER A 35 -5.21 2.27 -10.65
CA SER A 35 -3.96 2.68 -10.01
C SER A 35 -4.05 4.06 -9.35
N LYS A 36 -4.97 4.92 -9.77
CA LYS A 36 -5.20 6.26 -9.21
C LYS A 36 -6.10 6.25 -7.97
N MET A 37 -6.81 5.14 -7.72
CA MET A 37 -7.73 5.02 -6.59
C MET A 37 -6.97 4.96 -5.26
N ASP A 38 -7.48 5.72 -4.27
CA ASP A 38 -6.94 5.74 -2.90
C ASP A 38 -7.82 4.88 -1.98
N CYS A 39 -7.99 3.63 -2.37
CA CYS A 39 -8.73 2.62 -1.62
C CYS A 39 -8.23 1.22 -2.00
N SER A 40 -8.64 0.22 -1.24
CA SER A 40 -8.41 -1.18 -1.59
C SER A 40 -9.20 -1.57 -2.83
N ILE A 41 -8.64 -2.40 -3.69
CA ILE A 41 -9.23 -2.82 -4.96
C ILE A 41 -9.42 -4.32 -4.93
N VAL A 42 -10.66 -4.77 -5.17
CA VAL A 42 -10.99 -6.19 -5.28
C VAL A 42 -11.32 -6.52 -6.73
N LEU A 43 -10.63 -7.53 -7.27
CA LEU A 43 -10.78 -8.00 -8.65
C LEU A 43 -10.98 -9.51 -8.67
N PHE A 44 -11.78 -9.97 -9.62
CA PHE A 44 -11.80 -11.37 -10.06
C PHE A 44 -10.91 -11.49 -11.28
N ILE A 45 -9.97 -12.39 -11.25
CA ILE A 45 -9.06 -12.60 -12.37
C ILE A 45 -8.71 -14.09 -12.51
N PRO A 46 -8.94 -14.71 -13.67
CA PRO A 46 -8.44 -16.05 -13.91
C PRO A 46 -6.90 -16.11 -13.73
N PRO A 47 -6.35 -17.11 -13.03
CA PRO A 47 -4.91 -17.20 -12.79
C PRO A 47 -4.06 -17.07 -14.04
N LYS A 48 -4.43 -17.72 -15.15
CA LYS A 48 -3.75 -17.60 -16.45
C LYS A 48 -3.69 -16.15 -16.94
N LYS A 49 -4.77 -15.38 -16.72
CA LYS A 49 -4.85 -13.97 -17.12
C LYS A 49 -3.94 -13.10 -16.24
N LEU A 50 -3.87 -13.39 -14.94
CA LEU A 50 -2.93 -12.71 -14.04
C LEU A 50 -1.49 -12.97 -14.47
N ILE A 51 -1.11 -14.24 -14.69
CA ILE A 51 0.24 -14.62 -15.11
C ILE A 51 0.63 -13.93 -16.43
N LYS A 52 -0.28 -13.94 -17.42
CA LYS A 52 -0.05 -13.29 -18.73
C LYS A 52 0.18 -11.77 -18.61
N ASN A 53 -0.47 -11.12 -17.66
CA ASN A 53 -0.43 -9.66 -17.50
C ASN A 53 0.33 -9.21 -16.25
N LEU A 54 1.14 -10.11 -15.67
CA LEU A 54 1.82 -9.89 -14.41
C LEU A 54 2.66 -8.60 -14.39
N GLU A 55 3.39 -8.34 -15.47
CA GLU A 55 4.21 -7.13 -15.60
C GLU A 55 3.39 -5.85 -15.61
N LEU A 56 2.22 -5.87 -16.27
CA LEU A 56 1.31 -4.72 -16.25
C LEU A 56 0.81 -4.46 -14.82
N VAL A 57 0.38 -5.50 -14.12
CA VAL A 57 -0.07 -5.38 -12.72
C VAL A 57 1.05 -4.82 -11.84
N ILE A 58 2.26 -5.32 -11.97
CA ILE A 58 3.42 -4.82 -11.23
C ILE A 58 3.69 -3.35 -11.55
N ASN A 59 3.70 -2.98 -12.82
CA ASN A 59 3.99 -1.60 -13.23
C ASN A 59 2.98 -0.58 -12.68
N TYR A 60 1.69 -0.93 -12.63
CA TYR A 60 0.66 -0.02 -12.13
C TYR A 60 0.52 0.00 -10.61
N PHE A 61 0.89 -1.09 -9.91
CA PHE A 61 0.64 -1.24 -8.48
C PHE A 61 1.89 -1.56 -7.63
N SER A 62 3.12 -1.42 -8.15
CA SER A 62 4.38 -1.85 -7.53
C SER A 62 4.54 -1.45 -6.05
N LYS A 63 4.02 -0.29 -5.65
CA LYS A 63 4.15 0.23 -4.28
C LYS A 63 3.04 -0.24 -3.33
N ARG A 64 2.16 -1.13 -3.78
CA ARG A 64 1.03 -1.66 -3.01
C ARG A 64 1.32 -3.08 -2.54
N GLU A 65 0.56 -3.51 -1.56
CA GLU A 65 0.48 -4.91 -1.15
C GLU A 65 -0.66 -5.60 -1.88
N ILE A 66 -0.57 -6.91 -2.01
CA ILE A 66 -1.59 -7.73 -2.67
C ILE A 66 -1.84 -9.00 -1.88
N VAL A 67 -3.08 -9.43 -1.84
CA VAL A 67 -3.48 -10.75 -1.37
C VAL A 67 -4.11 -11.49 -2.54
N LEU A 68 -3.57 -12.66 -2.84
CA LEU A 68 -4.13 -13.61 -3.78
C LEU A 68 -4.98 -14.60 -2.99
N CYS A 69 -6.29 -14.63 -3.23
CA CYS A 69 -7.24 -15.54 -2.60
C CYS A 69 -7.68 -16.57 -3.66
N ARG A 70 -7.09 -17.74 -3.62
CA ARG A 70 -7.34 -18.81 -4.60
C ARG A 70 -8.33 -19.81 -4.02
N GLU A 71 -9.28 -20.29 -4.85
CA GLU A 71 -10.22 -21.36 -4.53
C GLU A 71 -10.93 -21.17 -3.17
N MET A 72 -11.28 -19.95 -2.82
CA MET A 72 -11.93 -19.63 -1.54
C MET A 72 -13.16 -20.51 -1.29
N THR A 73 -13.30 -20.99 -0.05
CA THR A 73 -14.36 -21.90 0.41
C THR A 73 -14.33 -23.31 -0.22
N LYS A 74 -13.23 -23.67 -0.90
CA LYS A 74 -13.03 -24.97 -1.53
C LYS A 74 -11.86 -25.73 -0.86
N ILE A 75 -11.69 -27.01 -1.18
CA ILE A 75 -10.64 -27.88 -0.59
C ILE A 75 -9.23 -27.35 -0.81
N HIS A 76 -9.00 -26.66 -1.94
CA HIS A 76 -7.68 -26.12 -2.30
C HIS A 76 -7.59 -24.61 -2.04
N GLU A 77 -8.25 -24.14 -0.98
CA GLU A 77 -8.19 -22.74 -0.56
C GLU A 77 -6.75 -22.35 -0.20
N GLU A 78 -6.30 -21.22 -0.74
CA GLU A 78 -4.96 -20.71 -0.53
C GLU A 78 -4.96 -19.19 -0.47
N PHE A 79 -4.19 -18.62 0.46
CA PHE A 79 -3.99 -17.18 0.60
C PHE A 79 -2.52 -16.83 0.55
N ILE A 80 -2.13 -16.03 -0.44
CA ILE A 80 -0.76 -15.55 -0.59
C ILE A 80 -0.73 -14.05 -0.42
N ARG A 81 0.06 -13.55 0.54
CA ARG A 81 0.27 -12.12 0.80
C ARG A 81 1.68 -11.74 0.40
N CYS A 82 1.81 -10.67 -0.36
CA CYS A 82 3.11 -10.14 -0.75
C CYS A 82 3.01 -8.67 -1.16
N LYS A 83 4.15 -8.06 -1.42
CA LYS A 83 4.20 -6.82 -2.19
C LYS A 83 3.95 -7.13 -3.66
N VAL A 84 3.28 -6.23 -4.37
CA VAL A 84 3.02 -6.40 -5.81
C VAL A 84 4.32 -6.56 -6.60
N GLU A 85 5.39 -5.87 -6.22
CA GLU A 85 6.72 -5.98 -6.84
C GLU A 85 7.34 -7.39 -6.73
N ASP A 86 6.95 -8.15 -5.71
CA ASP A 86 7.46 -9.51 -5.46
C ASP A 86 6.64 -10.62 -6.15
N LEU A 87 5.56 -10.28 -6.85
CA LEU A 87 4.70 -11.26 -7.54
C LEU A 87 5.46 -12.17 -8.50
N LYS A 88 6.53 -11.68 -9.14
CA LYS A 88 7.37 -12.51 -10.03
C LYS A 88 8.10 -13.65 -9.30
N LYS A 89 8.28 -13.54 -7.99
CA LYS A 89 8.98 -14.54 -7.16
C LYS A 89 8.04 -15.63 -6.66
N ILE A 90 6.73 -15.43 -6.84
CA ILE A 90 5.70 -16.29 -6.27
C ILE A 90 5.22 -17.28 -7.34
N LYS A 91 5.10 -18.53 -6.94
CA LYS A 91 4.48 -19.56 -7.78
C LYS A 91 2.96 -19.34 -7.78
N ILE A 92 2.42 -18.92 -8.91
CA ILE A 92 0.98 -18.79 -9.12
C ILE A 92 0.53 -20.01 -9.94
N TYR A 93 -0.39 -20.80 -9.38
CA TYR A 93 -0.99 -21.91 -10.10
C TYR A 93 -1.95 -21.39 -11.16
N ASP A 94 -1.92 -21.97 -12.36
CA ASP A 94 -2.68 -21.51 -13.53
C ASP A 94 -4.15 -21.95 -13.56
N LYS A 95 -4.58 -22.74 -12.57
CA LYS A 95 -5.94 -23.29 -12.44
C LYS A 95 -6.66 -22.77 -11.23
N GLY A 96 -8.00 -22.81 -11.30
CA GLY A 96 -8.89 -22.42 -10.22
C GLY A 96 -9.40 -21.00 -10.35
N GLU A 97 -10.20 -20.59 -9.38
CA GLU A 97 -10.72 -19.24 -9.26
C GLU A 97 -9.78 -18.38 -8.40
N LEU A 98 -9.58 -17.16 -8.80
CA LEU A 98 -8.71 -16.23 -8.09
C LEU A 98 -9.41 -14.89 -7.88
N THR A 99 -9.51 -14.50 -6.61
CA THR A 99 -9.84 -13.15 -6.20
C THR A 99 -8.55 -12.47 -5.73
N ILE A 100 -8.26 -11.29 -6.23
CA ILE A 100 -7.14 -10.50 -5.73
C ILE A 100 -7.64 -9.28 -4.99
N VAL A 101 -6.97 -8.93 -3.91
CA VAL A 101 -7.18 -7.69 -3.17
C VAL A 101 -5.88 -6.92 -3.19
N ILE A 102 -5.90 -5.74 -3.79
CA ILE A 102 -4.75 -4.84 -3.84
C ILE A 102 -5.00 -3.76 -2.80
N SER A 103 -4.03 -3.49 -1.92
CA SER A 103 -4.17 -2.47 -0.87
C SER A 103 -4.37 -1.08 -1.47
N GLU A 104 -4.88 -0.16 -0.66
CA GLU A 104 -4.82 1.27 -0.94
C GLU A 104 -3.38 1.71 -1.24
N LYS A 105 -3.23 2.84 -1.90
CA LYS A 105 -1.91 3.47 -1.96
C LYS A 105 -1.46 3.70 -0.53
N LYS A 106 -0.43 2.98 -0.10
CA LYS A 106 0.39 3.55 0.96
C LYS A 106 0.99 4.79 0.33
N GLU A 107 0.33 5.95 0.52
CA GLU A 107 1.12 7.15 0.47
C GLU A 107 2.33 6.80 1.33
N SER A 108 3.52 6.82 0.74
CA SER A 108 4.66 7.26 1.51
C SER A 108 4.21 8.65 1.96
N ILE A 109 3.46 8.70 3.07
CA ILE A 109 3.36 9.91 3.82
C ILE A 109 4.82 10.17 4.07
N ASN A 110 5.40 11.04 3.26
CA ASN A 110 6.56 11.77 3.68
C ASN A 110 6.01 12.53 4.88
N THR A 111 5.91 11.77 5.99
CA THR A 111 5.38 12.27 7.27
C THR A 111 6.10 13.53 7.66
N PHE A 112 7.27 13.75 7.04
CA PHE A 112 8.06 14.95 7.14
C PHE A 112 7.55 16.13 6.28
N ASN A 113 6.64 15.91 5.29
CA ASN A 113 6.03 17.02 4.53
C ASN A 113 5.01 17.81 5.36
N LEU A 114 4.55 17.27 6.49
CA LEU A 114 3.77 18.02 7.49
C LEU A 114 4.67 18.95 8.34
N LEU A 115 5.99 18.75 8.32
CA LEU A 115 6.97 19.65 8.89
C LEU A 115 7.45 20.61 7.79
N THR A 116 7.19 21.90 7.96
CA THR A 116 7.74 22.91 7.06
C THR A 116 9.28 22.92 7.17
N GLU A 117 9.97 23.45 6.19
CA GLU A 117 11.44 23.58 6.25
C GLU A 117 11.90 24.42 7.46
N SER A 118 11.10 25.42 7.84
CA SER A 118 11.32 26.18 9.08
C SER A 118 11.17 25.30 10.33
N ASP A 119 10.14 24.40 10.38
CA ASP A 119 9.97 23.49 11.50
C ASP A 119 11.13 22.51 11.62
N LYS A 120 11.61 21.96 10.52
CA LYS A 120 12.77 21.05 10.47
C LYS A 120 14.03 21.73 10.99
N LYS A 121 14.30 22.97 10.58
CA LYS A 121 15.44 23.78 11.08
C LYS A 121 15.33 24.03 12.59
N ILE A 122 14.13 24.35 13.07
CA ILE A 122 13.89 24.59 14.51
C ILE A 122 14.12 23.30 15.31
N ILE A 123 13.58 22.17 14.86
CA ILE A 123 13.75 20.87 15.52
C ILE A 123 15.24 20.50 15.57
N LYS A 124 15.98 20.64 14.45
CA LYS A 124 17.41 20.36 14.37
C LYS A 124 18.21 21.22 15.36
N LYS A 125 17.87 22.50 15.49
CA LYS A 125 18.53 23.41 16.48
C LYS A 125 18.18 23.02 17.92
N MET A 126 16.91 22.64 18.17
CA MET A 126 16.47 22.27 19.53
C MET A 126 17.03 20.91 19.99
N LEU A 127 17.27 19.96 19.08
CA LEU A 127 17.85 18.65 19.40
C LEU A 127 19.26 18.74 20.02
N LYS A 128 19.99 19.87 19.80
CA LYS A 128 21.30 20.08 20.39
C LYS A 128 21.25 20.39 21.90
N SER A 129 20.10 20.86 22.42
CA SER A 129 19.98 21.35 23.80
C SER A 129 18.74 20.87 24.55
N LYS A 130 17.79 20.21 23.90
CA LYS A 130 16.51 19.81 24.48
C LYS A 130 16.18 18.33 24.21
N SER A 131 15.39 17.74 25.12
CA SER A 131 14.91 16.37 24.95
C SER A 131 13.85 16.27 23.84
N THR A 132 13.71 15.08 23.25
CA THR A 132 12.66 14.81 22.27
C THR A 132 11.26 15.10 22.81
N LYS A 133 11.03 14.84 24.12
CA LYS A 133 9.76 15.14 24.80
C LYS A 133 9.44 16.63 24.80
N ASP A 134 10.45 17.48 25.09
CA ASP A 134 10.29 18.96 25.14
C ASP A 134 10.00 19.50 23.73
N ILE A 135 10.64 18.94 22.72
CA ILE A 135 10.40 19.31 21.32
C ILE A 135 8.96 18.98 20.93
N ILE A 136 8.48 17.77 21.23
CA ILE A 136 7.10 17.37 20.98
C ILE A 136 6.11 18.29 21.68
N LYS A 137 6.35 18.65 22.97
CA LYS A 137 5.51 19.54 23.74
C LYS A 137 5.41 20.93 23.10
N LYS A 138 6.52 21.47 22.58
CA LYS A 138 6.56 22.77 21.91
C LYS A 138 5.76 22.80 20.60
N PHE A 139 5.73 21.68 19.89
CA PHE A 139 4.99 21.54 18.63
C PHE A 139 3.56 21.01 18.81
N SER A 140 3.13 20.69 20.04
CA SER A 140 1.78 20.16 20.32
C SER A 140 0.64 21.11 19.94
N ASN A 141 0.89 22.42 19.88
CA ASN A 141 -0.07 23.43 19.46
C ASN A 141 -0.21 23.55 17.92
N LYS A 142 0.68 22.94 17.16
CA LYS A 142 0.57 22.81 15.70
C LYS A 142 -0.18 21.50 15.42
N LYS A 143 -1.05 21.49 14.41
CA LYS A 143 -1.80 20.28 13.99
C LYS A 143 -0.87 19.16 13.41
N ILE A 144 0.32 19.02 13.96
CA ILE A 144 1.31 18.02 13.54
C ILE A 144 1.24 16.83 14.51
N PRO A 145 0.99 15.59 14.03
CA PRO A 145 0.96 14.42 14.88
C PRO A 145 2.28 14.22 15.63
N LYS A 146 2.21 13.92 16.92
CA LYS A 146 3.38 13.71 17.80
C LYS A 146 4.34 12.67 17.25
N LYS A 147 3.82 11.62 16.61
CA LYS A 147 4.59 10.55 15.98
C LYS A 147 5.57 11.09 14.92
N ILE A 148 5.14 12.03 14.09
CA ILE A 148 5.96 12.62 13.02
C ILE A 148 7.16 13.39 13.58
N ILE A 149 6.93 14.15 14.64
CA ILE A 149 8.00 14.91 15.31
C ILE A 149 9.00 13.94 15.93
N TYR A 150 8.49 12.87 16.57
CA TYR A 150 9.30 11.84 17.19
C TYR A 150 10.17 11.10 16.16
N ASP A 151 9.56 10.62 15.08
CA ASP A 151 10.27 9.90 14.01
C ASP A 151 11.33 10.77 13.33
N PHE A 152 11.04 12.08 13.13
CA PHE A 152 12.02 13.02 12.60
C PHE A 152 13.18 13.24 13.56
N CYS A 153 12.92 13.35 14.85
CA CYS A 153 13.97 13.46 15.87
C CYS A 153 14.85 12.21 15.92
N LEU A 154 14.27 11.00 15.81
CA LEU A 154 15.03 9.75 15.75
C LEU A 154 15.92 9.68 14.52
N LYS A 155 15.38 10.04 13.35
CA LYS A 155 16.16 10.09 12.11
C LYS A 155 17.40 10.97 12.25
N LEU A 156 17.24 12.18 12.78
CA LEU A 156 18.35 13.10 12.98
C LEU A 156 19.40 12.63 14.02
N LYS A 157 18.99 11.78 14.99
CA LYS A 157 19.92 11.17 15.96
C LYS A 157 20.71 10.02 15.37
N ASN A 158 20.15 9.30 14.40
CA ASN A 158 20.81 8.17 13.74
C ASN A 158 21.72 8.62 12.58
N GLU A 159 21.59 9.86 12.11
CA GLU A 159 22.43 10.47 11.07
C GLU A 159 23.68 11.20 11.63
N ASN A 160 23.80 11.30 12.97
CA ASN A 160 24.96 11.85 13.70
C ASN A 160 25.68 10.75 14.46
#